data_803bacfe387a1ac61b153a32d55307b8
#
_entry.id   803bacfe387a1ac61b153a32d55307b8
#
_cell.length_a   1.000
_cell.length_b   1.000
_cell.length_c   1.000
_cell.angle_alpha   90.00
_cell.angle_beta   90.00
_cell.angle_gamma   90.00
#
_symmetry.space_group_name_H-M   'P 1'
#
loop_
_entity.id
_entity.type
_entity.pdbx_description
1 polymer ?
#
loop_
_entity_poly.entity_id
_entity_poly.type
_entity_poly.pdbx_seq_one_letter_code
_entity_poly.pdbx_strand_id
1 'polypeptide(L)'
;MINMLLIISILFSACSTPATKDVAMNIDSDSGKILIVYLSRTNNTKAIATIIHRNTGGKLAPLELVKPYPENYRQTVQQVVDENERGYLPPLKTRIDSIEQYDVVFVGFPTWDMKMPPPMKSFLHQYDLKGKTVIPFNTNAGYGVGSGFQTVKELCPNSKVLEGLEIKAGAEKDGQFLVIKDEKAIEADTKVRQWLQKLKLI
;
A
#
# COMPACT_ATOMS: atom_id res chain seq x y z
N MET A 1 -81.49 -13.53 -0.99
CA MET A 1 -80.48 -12.45 -0.68
C MET A 1 -79.16 -13.13 -0.43
N ILE A 2 -78.33 -13.15 -1.45
CA ILE A 2 -77.03 -13.86 -1.46
C ILE A 2 -75.92 -12.82 -1.30
N ASN A 3 -75.22 -12.89 -0.18
CA ASN A 3 -74.09 -12.03 0.12
C ASN A 3 -72.82 -12.65 -0.52
N MET A 4 -72.24 -11.94 -1.52
CA MET A 4 -71.03 -12.35 -2.21
C MET A 4 -69.84 -11.64 -1.58
N LEU A 5 -69.04 -12.36 -0.78
CA LEU A 5 -67.82 -11.87 -0.19
C LEU A 5 -66.70 -11.83 -1.27
N LEU A 6 -66.21 -10.65 -1.55
CA LEU A 6 -65.08 -10.42 -2.45
C LEU A 6 -63.79 -10.59 -1.66
N ILE A 7 -63.01 -11.63 -1.92
CA ILE A 7 -61.68 -11.86 -1.33
C ILE A 7 -60.65 -11.13 -2.21
N ILE A 8 -60.07 -10.03 -1.74
CA ILE A 8 -58.99 -9.34 -2.39
C ILE A 8 -57.68 -10.02 -1.98
N SER A 9 -57.07 -10.77 -2.87
CA SER A 9 -55.73 -11.33 -2.69
C SER A 9 -54.69 -10.25 -2.99
N ILE A 10 -54.01 -9.79 -1.96
CA ILE A 10 -52.85 -8.87 -2.10
C ILE A 10 -51.60 -9.72 -2.38
N LEU A 11 -51.12 -9.68 -3.60
CA LEU A 11 -49.85 -10.26 -4.03
C LEU A 11 -48.71 -9.35 -3.51
N PHE A 12 -48.02 -9.79 -2.46
CA PHE A 12 -46.74 -9.20 -2.05
C PHE A 12 -45.67 -9.67 -3.08
N SER A 13 -45.28 -8.76 -3.97
CA SER A 13 -44.12 -8.94 -4.81
C SER A 13 -42.85 -8.70 -3.97
N ALA A 14 -42.18 -9.77 -3.57
CA ALA A 14 -40.86 -9.69 -2.88
C ALA A 14 -39.80 -9.25 -3.90
N CYS A 15 -39.42 -8.01 -3.82
CA CYS A 15 -38.25 -7.47 -4.55
C CYS A 15 -36.99 -8.07 -3.94
N SER A 16 -36.44 -9.13 -4.52
CA SER A 16 -35.12 -9.67 -4.16
C SER A 16 -34.05 -8.75 -4.71
N THR A 17 -33.41 -7.98 -3.82
CA THR A 17 -32.15 -7.31 -4.16
C THR A 17 -31.09 -8.36 -4.48
N PRO A 18 -30.36 -8.24 -5.61
CA PRO A 18 -29.26 -9.16 -5.87
C PRO A 18 -28.17 -8.94 -4.84
N ALA A 19 -27.89 -9.97 -4.05
CA ALA A 19 -26.70 -10.00 -3.19
C ALA A 19 -25.47 -9.85 -4.08
N THR A 20 -24.73 -8.76 -3.90
CA THR A 20 -23.39 -8.60 -4.43
C THR A 20 -22.55 -9.76 -3.89
N LYS A 21 -22.25 -10.73 -4.73
CA LYS A 21 -21.24 -11.75 -4.44
C LYS A 21 -19.92 -11.01 -4.23
N ASP A 22 -19.48 -10.88 -2.97
CA ASP A 22 -18.09 -10.63 -2.64
C ASP A 22 -17.27 -11.75 -3.27
N VAL A 23 -16.69 -11.48 -4.43
CA VAL A 23 -15.72 -12.37 -5.05
C VAL A 23 -14.50 -12.31 -4.14
N ALA A 24 -14.37 -13.31 -3.27
CA ALA A 24 -13.12 -13.57 -2.58
C ALA A 24 -12.07 -13.73 -3.68
N MET A 25 -11.08 -12.81 -3.69
CA MET A 25 -9.95 -12.91 -4.60
C MET A 25 -9.08 -14.06 -4.07
N ASN A 26 -9.39 -15.30 -4.54
CA ASN A 26 -8.45 -16.40 -4.43
C ASN A 26 -7.23 -15.98 -5.27
N ILE A 27 -6.22 -15.46 -4.61
CA ILE A 27 -4.89 -15.41 -5.19
C ILE A 27 -4.40 -16.86 -5.08
N ASP A 28 -4.79 -17.68 -6.08
CA ASP A 28 -4.12 -18.95 -6.30
C ASP A 28 -2.62 -18.65 -6.30
N SER A 29 -1.85 -19.49 -5.66
CA SER A 29 -0.43 -19.40 -5.29
C SER A 29 0.54 -19.17 -6.46
N ASP A 30 0.14 -18.42 -7.49
CA ASP A 30 1.03 -17.89 -8.52
C ASP A 30 1.68 -16.61 -7.99
N SER A 31 2.69 -16.80 -7.12
CA SER A 31 3.51 -15.74 -6.53
C SER A 31 4.16 -14.81 -7.57
N GLY A 32 4.03 -15.13 -8.85
CA GLY A 32 4.55 -14.33 -9.97
C GLY A 32 3.78 -13.02 -10.22
N LYS A 33 2.54 -12.91 -9.75
CA LYS A 33 1.67 -11.75 -10.04
C LYS A 33 1.70 -10.64 -8.97
N ILE A 34 2.54 -10.76 -7.97
CA ILE A 34 2.67 -9.80 -6.88
C ILE A 34 3.99 -9.05 -7.02
N LEU A 35 3.92 -7.71 -6.99
CA LEU A 35 5.07 -6.82 -6.91
C LEU A 35 5.06 -6.07 -5.57
N ILE A 36 6.20 -6.03 -4.89
CA ILE A 36 6.37 -5.30 -3.63
C ILE A 36 7.40 -4.22 -3.85
N VAL A 37 6.94 -3.01 -4.20
CA VAL A 37 7.79 -1.83 -4.40
C VAL A 37 7.94 -1.10 -3.08
N TYR A 38 9.16 -0.72 -2.72
CA TYR A 38 9.38 0.00 -1.48
C TYR A 38 10.56 0.97 -1.54
N LEU A 39 10.42 2.08 -0.81
CA LEU A 39 11.51 2.99 -0.47
C LEU A 39 11.91 2.77 0.98
N SER A 40 13.19 2.64 1.26
CA SER A 40 13.67 2.47 2.63
C SER A 40 15.05 3.08 2.83
N ARG A 41 15.15 4.06 3.74
CA ARG A 41 16.42 4.70 4.11
C ARG A 41 17.09 3.99 5.31
N THR A 42 16.31 3.67 6.34
CA THR A 42 16.80 3.07 7.60
C THR A 42 16.49 1.57 7.73
N ASN A 43 16.16 0.91 6.62
CA ASN A 43 15.78 -0.50 6.52
C ASN A 43 14.47 -0.93 7.21
N ASN A 44 13.73 -0.02 7.86
CA ASN A 44 12.45 -0.39 8.48
C ASN A 44 11.38 -0.76 7.45
N THR A 45 11.17 0.07 6.42
CA THR A 45 10.22 -0.25 5.33
C THR A 45 10.64 -1.52 4.58
N LYS A 46 11.96 -1.73 4.38
CA LYS A 46 12.51 -2.98 3.82
C LYS A 46 12.15 -4.19 4.70
N ALA A 47 12.24 -4.07 6.03
CA ALA A 47 11.88 -5.16 6.93
C ALA A 47 10.40 -5.56 6.75
N ILE A 48 9.49 -4.58 6.68
CA ILE A 48 8.07 -4.85 6.42
C ILE A 48 7.86 -5.46 5.02
N ALA A 49 8.51 -4.92 3.98
CA ALA A 49 8.46 -5.48 2.62
C ALA A 49 8.91 -6.95 2.60
N THR A 50 9.97 -7.29 3.35
CA THR A 50 10.47 -8.66 3.48
C THR A 50 9.48 -9.57 4.21
N ILE A 51 8.79 -9.07 5.25
CA ILE A 51 7.74 -9.82 5.95
C ILE A 51 6.56 -10.08 5.01
N ILE A 52 6.11 -9.08 4.25
CA ILE A 52 5.04 -9.26 3.25
C ILE A 52 5.46 -10.32 2.24
N HIS A 53 6.66 -10.19 1.64
CA HIS A 53 7.18 -11.15 0.67
C HIS A 53 7.23 -12.59 1.21
N ARG A 54 7.64 -12.77 2.45
CA ARG A 54 7.68 -14.10 3.09
C ARG A 54 6.29 -14.75 3.21
N ASN A 55 5.25 -13.93 3.37
CA ASN A 55 3.88 -14.42 3.56
C ASN A 55 3.08 -14.54 2.24
N THR A 56 3.39 -13.72 1.22
CA THR A 56 2.63 -13.65 -0.04
C THR A 56 3.42 -14.10 -1.27
N GLY A 57 4.74 -14.27 -1.14
CA GLY A 57 5.62 -14.42 -2.31
C GLY A 57 5.76 -13.09 -3.08
N GLY A 58 5.93 -13.19 -4.39
CA GLY A 58 6.05 -12.04 -5.29
C GLY A 58 7.49 -11.52 -5.44
N LYS A 59 7.64 -10.42 -6.20
CA LYS A 59 8.94 -9.78 -6.48
C LYS A 59 9.16 -8.57 -5.59
N LEU A 60 10.28 -8.54 -4.88
CA LEU A 60 10.75 -7.36 -4.16
C LEU A 60 11.43 -6.38 -5.12
N ALA A 61 11.06 -5.10 -5.06
CA ALA A 61 11.63 -4.04 -5.88
C ALA A 61 11.97 -2.81 -5.02
N PRO A 62 13.20 -2.71 -4.49
CA PRO A 62 13.64 -1.51 -3.80
C PRO A 62 13.73 -0.35 -4.79
N LEU A 63 13.21 0.82 -4.41
CA LEU A 63 13.38 2.04 -5.17
C LEU A 63 14.76 2.63 -4.91
N GLU A 64 15.55 2.73 -5.96
CA GLU A 64 16.84 3.42 -5.99
C GLU A 64 16.74 4.64 -6.91
N LEU A 65 17.39 5.73 -6.51
CA LEU A 65 17.47 6.95 -7.29
C LEU A 65 18.72 6.95 -8.20
N VAL A 66 18.64 7.62 -9.33
CA VAL A 66 19.83 7.91 -10.16
C VAL A 66 20.83 8.74 -9.37
N LYS A 67 20.35 9.72 -8.59
CA LYS A 67 21.16 10.49 -7.65
C LYS A 67 20.62 10.25 -6.24
N PRO A 68 21.33 9.48 -5.40
CA PRO A 68 20.91 9.22 -4.04
C PRO A 68 20.79 10.49 -3.20
N TYR A 69 19.92 10.47 -2.19
CA TYR A 69 19.87 11.54 -1.18
C TYR A 69 21.18 11.60 -0.39
N PRO A 70 21.52 12.77 0.16
CA PRO A 70 22.68 12.92 1.04
C PRO A 70 22.63 11.94 2.21
N GLU A 71 23.81 11.51 2.69
CA GLU A 71 23.90 10.71 3.91
C GLU A 71 23.51 11.53 5.13
N ASN A 72 23.83 12.83 5.14
CA ASN A 72 23.47 13.73 6.21
C ASN A 72 21.95 13.91 6.31
N TYR A 73 21.38 13.59 7.47
CA TYR A 73 19.95 13.65 7.71
C TYR A 73 19.34 15.05 7.44
N ARG A 74 19.98 16.13 7.93
CA ARG A 74 19.46 17.50 7.77
C ARG A 74 19.41 17.93 6.30
N GLN A 75 20.45 17.57 5.53
CA GLN A 75 20.50 17.85 4.09
C GLN A 75 19.42 17.08 3.34
N THR A 76 19.16 15.83 3.73
CA THR A 76 18.06 15.04 3.16
C THR A 76 16.72 15.68 3.47
N VAL A 77 16.47 16.09 4.72
CA VAL A 77 15.23 16.77 5.10
C VAL A 77 15.02 18.03 4.26
N GLN A 78 16.04 18.87 4.14
CA GLN A 78 15.94 20.11 3.35
C GLN A 78 15.63 19.80 1.88
N GLN A 79 16.33 18.84 1.27
CA GLN A 79 16.09 18.44 -0.11
C GLN A 79 14.66 17.90 -0.31
N VAL A 80 14.16 17.08 0.62
CA VAL A 80 12.78 16.52 0.54
C VAL A 80 11.73 17.62 0.64
N VAL A 81 11.93 18.62 1.52
CA VAL A 81 11.02 19.77 1.62
C VAL A 81 11.00 20.54 0.30
N ASP A 82 12.17 20.89 -0.25
CA ASP A 82 12.30 21.61 -1.53
C ASP A 82 11.67 20.82 -2.69
N GLU A 83 11.86 19.51 -2.73
CA GLU A 83 11.26 18.64 -3.75
C GLU A 83 9.74 18.59 -3.63
N ASN A 84 9.21 18.49 -2.40
CA ASN A 84 7.78 18.51 -2.14
C ASN A 84 7.12 19.84 -2.53
N GLU A 85 7.76 20.97 -2.22
CA GLU A 85 7.26 22.31 -2.54
C GLU A 85 7.21 22.56 -4.05
N ARG A 86 8.20 22.07 -4.78
CA ARG A 86 8.29 22.23 -6.25
C ARG A 86 7.57 21.12 -7.01
N GLY A 87 7.00 20.12 -6.32
CA GLY A 87 6.44 18.95 -6.99
C GLY A 87 7.46 18.15 -7.81
N TYR A 88 8.75 18.19 -7.42
CA TYR A 88 9.82 17.53 -8.15
C TYR A 88 9.75 16.02 -7.98
N LEU A 89 9.88 15.31 -9.09
CA LEU A 89 9.88 13.86 -9.17
C LEU A 89 11.30 13.36 -9.49
N PRO A 90 12.08 12.93 -8.49
CA PRO A 90 13.46 12.51 -8.72
C PRO A 90 13.53 11.28 -9.61
N PRO A 91 14.48 11.23 -10.58
CA PRO A 91 14.62 10.10 -11.49
C PRO A 91 14.99 8.80 -10.76
N LEU A 92 14.27 7.73 -11.09
CA LEU A 92 14.52 6.40 -10.54
C LEU A 92 15.57 5.66 -11.36
N LYS A 93 16.53 5.03 -10.68
CA LYS A 93 17.43 4.03 -11.24
C LYS A 93 16.73 2.68 -11.38
N THR A 94 15.85 2.35 -10.41
CA THR A 94 15.04 1.13 -10.45
C THR A 94 14.16 1.11 -11.68
N ARG A 95 14.16 -0.03 -12.40
CA ARG A 95 13.28 -0.32 -13.53
C ARG A 95 12.42 -1.53 -13.19
N ILE A 96 11.13 -1.43 -13.47
CA ILE A 96 10.21 -2.56 -13.40
C ILE A 96 9.88 -2.94 -14.84
N ASP A 97 10.42 -4.06 -15.27
CA ASP A 97 10.08 -4.61 -16.57
C ASP A 97 8.69 -5.25 -16.49
N SER A 98 7.88 -5.03 -17.53
CA SER A 98 6.58 -5.67 -17.68
C SER A 98 5.67 -5.48 -16.47
N ILE A 99 5.43 -4.21 -16.07
CA ILE A 99 4.53 -3.87 -14.95
C ILE A 99 3.13 -4.47 -15.14
N GLU A 100 2.72 -4.68 -16.38
CA GLU A 100 1.43 -5.26 -16.77
C GLU A 100 1.24 -6.71 -16.29
N GLN A 101 2.31 -7.48 -16.06
CA GLN A 101 2.24 -8.86 -15.58
C GLN A 101 1.78 -8.98 -14.11
N TYR A 102 1.81 -7.89 -13.34
CA TYR A 102 1.44 -7.89 -11.93
C TYR A 102 -0.02 -7.48 -11.76
N ASP A 103 -0.78 -8.26 -10.98
CA ASP A 103 -2.16 -7.97 -10.62
C ASP A 103 -2.24 -7.20 -9.29
N VAL A 104 -1.27 -7.45 -8.39
CA VAL A 104 -1.20 -6.83 -7.06
C VAL A 104 0.13 -6.11 -6.91
N VAL A 105 0.06 -4.83 -6.51
CA VAL A 105 1.24 -4.00 -6.27
C VAL A 105 1.19 -3.44 -4.85
N PHE A 106 2.06 -3.94 -3.99
CA PHE A 106 2.32 -3.33 -2.68
C PHE A 106 3.22 -2.10 -2.87
N VAL A 107 2.86 -1.01 -2.19
CA VAL A 107 3.55 0.28 -2.29
C VAL A 107 4.00 0.71 -0.90
N GLY A 108 5.29 0.54 -0.60
CA GLY A 108 5.88 0.74 0.72
C GLY A 108 6.76 1.98 0.83
N PHE A 109 6.51 2.83 1.84
CA PHE A 109 7.29 4.05 2.01
C PHE A 109 7.32 4.54 3.47
N PRO A 110 8.40 5.23 3.89
CA PRO A 110 8.40 5.95 5.16
C PRO A 110 7.59 7.24 5.04
N THR A 111 7.13 7.78 6.17
CA THR A 111 6.58 9.14 6.19
C THR A 111 7.73 10.15 6.23
N TRP A 112 7.83 11.00 5.20
CA TRP A 112 8.78 12.11 5.12
C TRP A 112 8.00 13.43 4.98
N ASP A 113 8.30 14.42 5.82
CA ASP A 113 7.60 15.71 5.82
C ASP A 113 6.06 15.55 5.85
N MET A 114 5.57 14.62 6.69
CA MET A 114 4.14 14.26 6.78
C MET A 114 3.48 13.93 5.43
N LYS A 115 4.28 13.53 4.44
CA LYS A 115 3.86 13.23 3.06
C LYS A 115 4.46 11.92 2.57
N MET A 116 3.99 11.48 1.41
CA MET A 116 4.64 10.46 0.62
C MET A 116 5.99 10.99 0.12
N PRO A 117 7.10 10.24 0.26
CA PRO A 117 8.40 10.65 -0.27
C PRO A 117 8.39 10.85 -1.78
N PRO A 118 9.11 11.87 -2.30
CA PRO A 118 9.19 12.15 -3.73
C PRO A 118 9.56 10.95 -4.61
N PRO A 119 10.49 10.05 -4.23
CA PRO A 119 10.79 8.87 -5.06
C PRO A 119 9.61 7.91 -5.23
N MET A 120 8.74 7.78 -4.23
CA MET A 120 7.55 6.95 -4.37
C MET A 120 6.51 7.62 -5.26
N LYS A 121 6.39 8.95 -5.21
CA LYS A 121 5.58 9.70 -6.19
C LYS A 121 6.12 9.50 -7.61
N SER A 122 7.46 9.55 -7.79
CA SER A 122 8.09 9.25 -9.09
C SER A 122 7.69 7.88 -9.63
N PHE A 123 7.67 6.84 -8.79
CA PHE A 123 7.22 5.51 -9.17
C PHE A 123 5.77 5.51 -9.64
N LEU A 124 4.85 6.09 -8.87
CA LEU A 124 3.43 6.12 -9.18
C LEU A 124 3.09 6.98 -10.41
N HIS A 125 3.94 7.94 -10.77
CA HIS A 125 3.82 8.68 -12.03
C HIS A 125 4.44 7.95 -13.23
N GLN A 126 5.47 7.15 -13.00
CA GLN A 126 6.19 6.46 -14.06
C GLN A 126 5.46 5.22 -14.58
N TYR A 127 4.72 4.53 -13.70
CA TYR A 127 4.08 3.25 -14.01
C TYR A 127 2.55 3.35 -13.93
N ASP A 128 1.87 2.94 -15.01
CA ASP A 128 0.41 2.84 -15.01
C ASP A 128 -0.04 1.61 -14.23
N LEU A 129 -0.72 1.82 -13.11
CA LEU A 129 -1.27 0.77 -12.26
C LEU A 129 -2.78 0.54 -12.49
N LYS A 130 -3.33 1.08 -13.59
CA LYS A 130 -4.74 0.90 -13.95
C LYS A 130 -5.16 -0.57 -13.93
N GLY A 131 -6.30 -0.84 -13.30
CA GLY A 131 -6.90 -2.18 -13.18
C GLY A 131 -6.24 -3.08 -12.15
N LYS A 132 -5.12 -2.66 -11.53
CA LYS A 132 -4.41 -3.43 -10.50
C LYS A 132 -4.98 -3.19 -9.11
N THR A 133 -4.74 -4.14 -8.22
CA THR A 133 -4.94 -3.94 -6.78
C THR A 133 -3.68 -3.29 -6.20
N VAL A 134 -3.81 -2.09 -5.64
CA VAL A 134 -2.70 -1.34 -5.02
C VAL A 134 -2.88 -1.36 -3.51
N ILE A 135 -1.83 -1.75 -2.79
CA ILE A 135 -1.88 -1.97 -1.34
C ILE A 135 -0.76 -1.19 -0.66
N PRO A 136 -1.04 -0.03 -0.05
CA PRO A 136 -0.01 0.77 0.58
C PRO A 136 0.40 0.20 1.94
N PHE A 137 1.69 0.34 2.29
CA PHE A 137 2.18 0.15 3.64
C PHE A 137 3.20 1.23 3.99
N ASN A 138 3.20 1.62 5.25
CA ASN A 138 3.98 2.76 5.72
C ASN A 138 4.75 2.44 7.00
N THR A 139 5.92 3.03 7.12
CA THR A 139 6.67 3.09 8.37
C THR A 139 6.90 4.55 8.77
N ASN A 140 6.71 4.87 10.05
CA ASN A 140 6.89 6.22 10.57
C ASN A 140 7.40 6.25 12.01
N ALA A 141 7.83 7.40 12.48
CA ALA A 141 8.38 7.58 13.83
C ALA A 141 7.28 7.72 14.93
N GLY A 142 6.03 7.42 14.61
CA GLY A 142 4.89 7.56 15.51
C GLY A 142 4.05 8.83 15.28
N TYR A 143 4.35 9.59 14.23
CA TYR A 143 3.57 10.77 13.83
C TYR A 143 2.47 10.44 12.81
N GLY A 144 2.34 9.16 12.42
CA GLY A 144 1.37 8.69 11.44
C GLY A 144 1.84 8.78 9.99
N VAL A 145 0.93 8.41 9.09
CA VAL A 145 1.19 8.33 7.65
C VAL A 145 1.12 9.69 6.93
N GLY A 146 0.65 10.72 7.62
CA GLY A 146 0.38 12.01 6.98
C GLY A 146 -0.59 11.89 5.81
N SER A 147 -0.32 12.58 4.70
CA SER A 147 -1.11 12.46 3.47
C SER A 147 -0.78 11.22 2.62
N GLY A 148 0.14 10.35 3.07
CA GLY A 148 0.74 9.30 2.23
C GLY A 148 -0.28 8.37 1.58
N PHE A 149 -1.22 7.79 2.34
CA PHE A 149 -2.22 6.87 1.77
C PHE A 149 -3.26 7.59 0.90
N GLN A 150 -3.58 8.84 1.21
CA GLN A 150 -4.44 9.65 0.36
C GLN A 150 -3.77 9.91 -1.00
N THR A 151 -2.47 10.24 -1.00
CA THR A 151 -1.68 10.42 -2.22
C THR A 151 -1.64 9.15 -3.09
N VAL A 152 -1.60 7.94 -2.49
CA VAL A 152 -1.72 6.69 -3.28
C VAL A 152 -3.06 6.65 -4.02
N LYS A 153 -4.17 6.97 -3.36
CA LYS A 153 -5.50 6.97 -3.99
C LYS A 153 -5.59 7.99 -5.12
N GLU A 154 -5.01 9.17 -4.92
CA GLU A 154 -5.00 10.27 -5.92
C GLU A 154 -4.17 9.91 -7.16
N LEU A 155 -3.00 9.27 -6.97
CA LEU A 155 -2.11 8.87 -8.06
C LEU A 155 -2.49 7.55 -8.73
N CYS A 156 -3.40 6.78 -8.12
CA CYS A 156 -3.89 5.51 -8.65
C CYS A 156 -5.43 5.50 -8.83
N PRO A 157 -6.03 6.50 -9.53
CA PRO A 157 -7.49 6.67 -9.57
C PRO A 157 -8.23 5.53 -10.27
N ASN A 158 -7.55 4.80 -11.14
CA ASN A 158 -8.11 3.68 -11.91
C ASN A 158 -7.69 2.30 -11.36
N SER A 159 -7.20 2.25 -10.13
CA SER A 159 -6.76 1.04 -9.42
C SER A 159 -7.70 0.75 -8.26
N LYS A 160 -7.75 -0.50 -7.82
CA LYS A 160 -8.41 -0.87 -6.58
C LYS A 160 -7.43 -0.66 -5.42
N VAL A 161 -7.48 0.49 -4.75
CA VAL A 161 -6.63 0.78 -3.60
C VAL A 161 -7.26 0.18 -2.34
N LEU A 162 -6.57 -0.78 -1.71
CA LEU A 162 -7.03 -1.43 -0.47
C LEU A 162 -6.56 -0.65 0.78
N GLU A 163 -7.05 -1.09 1.95
CA GLU A 163 -6.65 -0.54 3.24
C GLU A 163 -5.15 -0.74 3.49
N GLY A 164 -4.46 0.35 3.82
CA GLY A 164 -3.02 0.34 4.07
C GLY A 164 -2.64 -0.12 5.48
N LEU A 165 -1.40 -0.60 5.62
CA LEU A 165 -0.80 -0.93 6.91
C LEU A 165 0.14 0.19 7.37
N GLU A 166 -0.03 0.62 8.61
CA GLU A 166 0.88 1.54 9.29
C GLU A 166 1.66 0.82 10.39
N ILE A 167 2.99 0.99 10.39
CA ILE A 167 3.88 0.44 11.43
C ILE A 167 4.76 1.55 12.01
N LYS A 168 4.71 1.72 13.33
CA LYS A 168 5.65 2.58 14.02
C LYS A 168 7.06 1.97 13.96
N ALA A 169 8.03 2.78 13.54
CA ALA A 169 9.41 2.39 13.32
C ALA A 169 10.39 3.40 13.96
N GLY A 170 11.65 3.43 13.50
CA GLY A 170 12.67 4.32 14.00
C GLY A 170 12.52 5.77 13.56
N ALA A 171 13.21 6.65 14.27
CA ALA A 171 13.34 8.08 13.97
C ALA A 171 14.80 8.41 13.73
N GLU A 172 15.21 8.59 12.47
CA GLU A 172 16.61 8.87 12.12
C GLU A 172 17.15 10.14 12.79
N LYS A 173 16.31 11.17 12.96
CA LYS A 173 16.66 12.39 13.68
C LYS A 173 17.16 12.15 15.10
N ASP A 174 16.71 11.05 15.72
CA ASP A 174 17.03 10.67 17.10
C ASP A 174 18.07 9.53 17.13
N GLY A 175 18.72 9.23 16.00
CA GLY A 175 19.68 8.13 15.86
C GLY A 175 19.05 6.73 15.90
N GLN A 176 17.71 6.63 15.80
CA GLN A 176 16.97 5.37 15.80
C GLN A 176 16.80 4.86 14.38
N PHE A 177 17.75 4.08 13.90
CA PHE A 177 17.72 3.55 12.53
C PHE A 177 16.81 2.31 12.42
N LEU A 178 17.36 1.13 12.23
CA LEU A 178 16.57 -0.09 12.15
C LEU A 178 16.06 -0.51 13.53
N VAL A 179 14.75 -0.42 13.73
CA VAL A 179 14.09 -0.86 14.97
C VAL A 179 13.21 -2.11 14.77
N ILE A 180 12.84 -2.43 13.52
CA ILE A 180 12.05 -3.64 13.20
C ILE A 180 13.01 -4.83 13.09
N LYS A 181 13.49 -5.26 14.26
CA LYS A 181 14.37 -6.42 14.46
C LYS A 181 14.01 -7.12 15.76
N ASP A 182 14.50 -8.31 15.97
CA ASP A 182 14.30 -9.11 17.18
C ASP A 182 12.81 -9.21 17.55
N GLU A 183 12.41 -8.91 18.76
CA GLU A 183 11.03 -8.95 19.26
C GLU A 183 10.10 -8.04 18.42
N LYS A 184 10.57 -6.84 18.03
CA LYS A 184 9.77 -5.95 17.19
C LYS A 184 9.53 -6.49 15.77
N ALA A 185 10.41 -7.34 15.27
CA ALA A 185 10.17 -8.04 14.02
C ALA A 185 9.06 -9.09 14.16
N ILE A 186 8.96 -9.77 15.31
CA ILE A 186 7.88 -10.72 15.62
C ILE A 186 6.53 -9.99 15.73
N GLU A 187 6.49 -8.86 16.44
CA GLU A 187 5.30 -8.02 16.53
C GLU A 187 4.85 -7.51 15.15
N ALA A 188 5.80 -7.07 14.32
CA ALA A 188 5.54 -6.61 12.97
C ALA A 188 5.01 -7.74 12.08
N ASP A 189 5.60 -8.95 12.17
CA ASP A 189 5.10 -10.13 11.45
C ASP A 189 3.65 -10.44 11.82
N THR A 190 3.33 -10.43 13.10
CA THR A 190 1.96 -10.65 13.58
C THR A 190 0.98 -9.64 12.99
N LYS A 191 1.32 -8.35 13.03
CA LYS A 191 0.49 -7.28 12.46
C LYS A 191 0.33 -7.41 10.93
N VAL A 192 1.41 -7.71 10.22
CA VAL A 192 1.37 -7.93 8.77
C VAL A 192 0.47 -9.11 8.43
N ARG A 193 0.59 -10.24 9.12
CA ARG A 193 -0.26 -11.42 8.90
C ARG A 193 -1.74 -11.12 9.13
N GLN A 194 -2.09 -10.49 10.25
CA GLN A 194 -3.47 -10.11 10.54
C GLN A 194 -4.04 -9.17 9.46
N TRP A 195 -3.23 -8.22 8.99
CA TRP A 195 -3.63 -7.34 7.91
C TRP A 195 -3.82 -8.07 6.58
N LEU A 196 -2.89 -8.96 6.19
CA LEU A 196 -3.00 -9.76 4.97
C LEU A 196 -4.23 -10.68 5.00
N GLN A 197 -4.53 -11.31 6.16
CA GLN A 197 -5.75 -12.10 6.38
C GLN A 197 -7.01 -11.27 6.23
N LYS A 198 -7.05 -10.05 6.83
CA LYS A 198 -8.17 -9.11 6.68
C LYS A 198 -8.40 -8.75 5.21
N LEU A 199 -7.33 -8.60 4.43
CA LEU A 199 -7.38 -8.34 3.00
C LEU A 199 -7.67 -9.59 2.15
N LYS A 200 -7.73 -10.79 2.75
CA LYS A 200 -7.90 -12.09 2.09
C LYS A 200 -6.78 -12.39 1.08
N LEU A 201 -5.54 -12.08 1.46
CA LEU A 201 -4.33 -12.31 0.66
C LEU A 201 -3.53 -13.53 1.12
N ILE A 202 -3.84 -14.03 2.30
CA ILE A 202 -3.33 -15.29 2.88
C ILE A 202 -4.43 -15.93 3.70
#